data_43ac05de95f4b8a1e8abe1b31968513a
#
_entry.id   43ac05de95f4b8a1e8abe1b31968513a
#
_cell.length_a   1.000
_cell.length_b   1.000
_cell.length_c   1.000
_cell.angle_alpha   90.00
_cell.angle_beta   90.00
_cell.angle_gamma   90.00
#
_symmetry.space_group_name_H-M   'P 1'
#
loop_
_entity.id
_entity.type
_entity.pdbx_description
1 polymer ?
#
loop_
_entity_poly.entity_id
_entity_poly.type
_entity_poly.pdbx_seq_one_letter_code
_entity_poly.pdbx_strand_id
1 'polypeptide(L)'
;MKIPQASSLSQENLNFLTALKTDYPAFSFKPGKKFLFRPKKSIFYLETNQNFQLLLLHELSHALLGHFSYNTSLERLQIERDAWAKTKELCKKHNVQFSSSQAENELDTYRDWVHQKTICRNCGLTCIELSSDLLFCPFCQTTKLR
;
A
#
# COMPACT_ATOMS: atom_id res chain seq x y z
N MET A 1 30.73 -16.46 12.53
CA MET A 1 30.22 -16.66 11.18
C MET A 1 28.72 -16.81 11.20
N LYS A 2 27.94 -15.84 10.70
CA LYS A 2 26.50 -16.03 10.51
C LYS A 2 26.33 -16.89 9.28
N ILE A 3 25.82 -18.11 9.45
CA ILE A 3 25.35 -18.93 8.35
C ILE A 3 24.23 -18.14 7.67
N PRO A 4 24.27 -17.88 6.35
CA PRO A 4 23.13 -17.25 5.67
C PRO A 4 21.93 -18.16 5.89
N GLN A 5 20.90 -17.65 6.55
CA GLN A 5 19.63 -18.37 6.63
C GLN A 5 19.12 -18.54 5.19
N ALA A 6 18.89 -19.78 4.79
CA ALA A 6 18.29 -20.08 3.50
C ALA A 6 16.95 -19.32 3.42
N SER A 7 16.70 -18.67 2.28
CA SER A 7 15.42 -18.01 2.00
C SER A 7 14.28 -19.00 2.22
N SER A 8 13.21 -18.59 2.91
CA SER A 8 12.00 -19.38 3.09
C SER A 8 11.07 -19.36 1.88
N LEU A 9 11.42 -18.63 0.82
CA LEU A 9 10.65 -18.54 -0.41
C LEU A 9 10.66 -19.86 -1.18
N SER A 10 9.51 -20.21 -1.77
CA SER A 10 9.42 -21.29 -2.73
C SER A 10 10.26 -21.01 -3.99
N GLN A 11 10.61 -22.04 -4.75
CA GLN A 11 11.35 -21.85 -6.00
C GLN A 11 10.59 -20.98 -6.99
N GLU A 12 9.27 -21.11 -7.05
CA GLU A 12 8.39 -20.28 -7.88
C GLU A 12 8.50 -18.79 -7.48
N ASN A 13 8.42 -18.47 -6.18
CA ASN A 13 8.54 -17.10 -5.69
C ASN A 13 9.96 -16.55 -5.86
N LEU A 14 10.99 -17.37 -5.75
CA LEU A 14 12.37 -16.97 -6.06
C LEU A 14 12.53 -16.62 -7.55
N ASN A 15 11.97 -17.42 -8.44
CA ASN A 15 11.99 -17.17 -9.89
C ASN A 15 11.22 -15.88 -10.22
N PHE A 16 10.06 -15.68 -9.60
CA PHE A 16 9.27 -14.47 -9.74
C PHE A 16 10.04 -13.22 -9.29
N LEU A 17 10.65 -13.27 -8.11
CA LEU A 17 11.48 -12.19 -7.58
C LEU A 17 12.66 -11.86 -8.50
N THR A 18 13.32 -12.87 -9.03
CA THR A 18 14.43 -12.70 -9.98
C THR A 18 13.96 -12.00 -11.25
N ALA A 19 12.80 -12.38 -11.79
CA ALA A 19 12.21 -11.73 -12.96
C ALA A 19 11.90 -10.25 -12.68
N LEU A 20 11.32 -9.92 -11.52
CA LEU A 20 11.05 -8.53 -11.15
C LEU A 20 12.33 -7.71 -11.01
N LYS A 21 13.39 -8.25 -10.40
CA LYS A 21 14.69 -7.57 -10.31
C LYS A 21 15.27 -7.26 -11.67
N THR A 22 15.07 -8.14 -12.64
CA THR A 22 15.52 -7.96 -14.03
C THR A 22 14.68 -6.91 -14.75
N ASP A 23 13.36 -6.97 -14.62
CA ASP A 23 12.42 -6.08 -15.31
C ASP A 23 12.43 -4.66 -14.73
N TYR A 24 12.71 -4.53 -13.44
CA TYR A 24 12.69 -3.25 -12.71
C TYR A 24 14.00 -2.98 -11.98
N PRO A 25 15.12 -2.80 -12.72
CA PRO A 25 16.45 -2.64 -12.12
C PRO A 25 16.63 -1.36 -11.31
N ALA A 26 15.72 -0.38 -11.49
CA ALA A 26 15.73 0.87 -10.72
C ALA A 26 15.33 0.68 -9.26
N PHE A 27 14.69 -0.45 -8.91
CA PHE A 27 14.22 -0.73 -7.56
C PHE A 27 15.02 -1.84 -6.90
N SER A 28 15.17 -1.72 -5.58
CA SER A 28 15.83 -2.71 -4.73
C SER A 28 14.77 -3.53 -3.99
N PHE A 29 14.79 -4.85 -4.17
CA PHE A 29 13.88 -5.77 -3.49
C PHE A 29 14.61 -6.46 -2.34
N LYS A 30 14.11 -6.30 -1.11
CA LYS A 30 14.77 -6.79 0.11
C LYS A 30 13.78 -7.51 1.03
N PRO A 31 14.20 -8.62 1.68
CA PRO A 31 13.37 -9.24 2.72
C PRO A 31 13.19 -8.29 3.90
N GLY A 32 12.02 -8.32 4.51
CA GLY A 32 11.66 -7.50 5.65
C GLY A 32 10.60 -8.16 6.51
N LYS A 33 10.10 -7.43 7.50
CA LYS A 33 9.06 -7.91 8.43
C LYS A 33 7.65 -7.70 7.90
N LYS A 34 7.50 -6.92 6.83
CA LYS A 34 6.22 -6.64 6.16
C LYS A 34 6.46 -6.19 4.74
N PHE A 35 5.41 -6.20 3.92
CA PHE A 35 5.43 -5.56 2.61
C PHE A 35 5.40 -4.04 2.80
N LEU A 36 6.34 -3.35 2.17
CA LEU A 36 6.49 -1.91 2.31
C LEU A 36 7.34 -1.35 1.17
N PHE A 37 6.86 -0.29 0.55
CA PHE A 37 7.65 0.56 -0.33
C PHE A 37 8.20 1.77 0.45
N ARG A 38 9.48 2.07 0.28
CA ARG A 38 10.11 3.28 0.82
C ARG A 38 10.63 4.19 -0.29
N PRO A 39 10.59 5.54 -0.09
CA PRO A 39 10.94 6.52 -1.12
C PRO A 39 12.33 6.36 -1.74
N LYS A 40 13.28 5.72 -1.05
CA LYS A 40 14.63 5.44 -1.56
C LYS A 40 14.67 4.25 -2.54
N LYS A 41 13.58 3.99 -3.25
CA LYS A 41 13.44 2.92 -4.25
C LYS A 41 13.63 1.51 -3.70
N SER A 42 13.39 1.31 -2.41
CA SER A 42 13.45 0.01 -1.74
C SER A 42 12.07 -0.57 -1.54
N ILE A 43 11.87 -1.79 -2.01
CA ILE A 43 10.65 -2.57 -1.83
C ILE A 43 10.98 -3.72 -0.88
N PHE A 44 10.28 -3.77 0.25
CA PHE A 44 10.43 -4.83 1.24
C PHE A 44 9.32 -5.85 1.09
N TYR A 45 9.64 -7.12 1.26
CA TYR A 45 8.70 -8.22 1.18
C TYR A 45 8.82 -9.16 2.37
N LEU A 46 7.70 -9.82 2.70
CA LEU A 46 7.62 -10.84 3.74
C LEU A 46 7.67 -12.23 3.07
N GLU A 47 8.71 -13.00 3.33
CA GLU A 47 8.97 -14.28 2.66
C GLU A 47 7.90 -15.35 2.93
N THR A 48 7.19 -15.28 4.05
CA THR A 48 6.27 -16.32 4.52
C THR A 48 4.80 -16.07 4.16
N ASN A 49 4.49 -15.02 3.39
CA ASN A 49 3.11 -14.68 3.05
C ASN A 49 2.57 -15.52 1.90
N GLN A 50 1.35 -16.05 2.03
CA GLN A 50 0.69 -16.86 1.00
C GLN A 50 0.38 -16.07 -0.29
N ASN A 51 0.19 -14.76 -0.16
CA ASN A 51 -0.09 -13.85 -1.29
C ASN A 51 1.16 -13.08 -1.73
N PHE A 52 2.32 -13.70 -1.63
CA PHE A 52 3.63 -13.10 -1.87
C PHE A 52 3.69 -12.31 -3.19
N GLN A 53 3.32 -12.96 -4.31
CA GLN A 53 3.43 -12.34 -5.63
C GLN A 53 2.49 -11.14 -5.79
N LEU A 54 1.24 -11.26 -5.34
CA LEU A 54 0.25 -10.19 -5.41
C LEU A 54 0.66 -8.98 -4.58
N LEU A 55 1.08 -9.20 -3.33
CA LEU A 55 1.49 -8.12 -2.43
C LEU A 55 2.79 -7.46 -2.86
N LEU A 56 3.72 -8.22 -3.43
CA LEU A 56 4.96 -7.66 -3.98
C LEU A 56 4.66 -6.75 -5.19
N LEU A 57 3.74 -7.14 -6.06
CA LEU A 57 3.28 -6.31 -7.18
C LEU A 57 2.54 -5.06 -6.69
N HIS A 58 1.84 -5.14 -5.55
CA HIS A 58 1.20 -3.97 -4.95
C HIS A 58 2.24 -2.93 -4.48
N GLU A 59 3.28 -3.36 -3.79
CA GLU A 59 4.37 -2.44 -3.39
C GLU A 59 5.13 -1.89 -4.60
N LEU A 60 5.36 -2.71 -5.61
CA LEU A 60 5.93 -2.25 -6.88
C LEU A 60 5.03 -1.20 -7.56
N SER A 61 3.71 -1.35 -7.46
CA SER A 61 2.75 -0.36 -7.99
C SER A 61 2.91 1.00 -7.33
N HIS A 62 3.07 1.06 -6.00
CA HIS A 62 3.38 2.30 -5.29
C HIS A 62 4.68 2.93 -5.79
N ALA A 63 5.71 2.12 -5.99
CA ALA A 63 7.01 2.57 -6.48
C ALA A 63 6.91 3.17 -7.90
N LEU A 64 6.22 2.48 -8.81
CA LEU A 64 6.03 2.91 -10.20
C LEU A 64 5.18 4.17 -10.34
N LEU A 65 4.20 4.35 -9.45
CA LEU A 65 3.32 5.52 -9.43
C LEU A 65 3.92 6.71 -8.65
N GLY A 66 5.07 6.51 -7.99
CA GLY A 66 5.73 7.58 -7.24
C GLY A 66 4.98 8.01 -5.98
N HIS A 67 4.34 7.08 -5.29
CA HIS A 67 3.58 7.33 -4.07
C HIS A 67 4.48 7.55 -2.86
N PHE A 68 5.02 8.75 -2.68
CA PHE A 68 5.99 9.05 -1.62
C PHE A 68 5.38 9.67 -0.37
N SER A 69 4.30 10.43 -0.50
CA SER A 69 3.67 11.16 0.60
C SER A 69 2.22 11.48 0.31
N TYR A 70 1.50 11.87 1.35
CA TYR A 70 0.13 12.37 1.28
C TYR A 70 -0.10 13.44 2.35
N ASN A 71 -1.05 14.35 2.11
CA ASN A 71 -1.40 15.44 3.03
C ASN A 71 -2.69 15.17 3.80
N THR A 72 -3.63 14.45 3.21
CA THR A 72 -4.93 14.13 3.82
C THR A 72 -5.19 12.63 3.86
N SER A 73 -6.10 12.21 4.73
CA SER A 73 -6.53 10.82 4.82
C SER A 73 -7.19 10.34 3.51
N LEU A 74 -7.93 11.23 2.86
CA LEU A 74 -8.54 10.93 1.57
C LEU A 74 -7.49 10.70 0.47
N GLU A 75 -6.45 11.52 0.42
CA GLU A 75 -5.32 11.31 -0.51
C GLU A 75 -4.66 9.94 -0.28
N ARG A 76 -4.51 9.52 0.98
CA ARG A 76 -3.97 8.19 1.29
C ARG A 76 -4.86 7.07 0.72
N LEU A 77 -6.19 7.18 0.86
CA LEU A 77 -7.12 6.22 0.26
C LEU A 77 -7.04 6.22 -1.27
N GLN A 78 -6.91 7.38 -1.90
CA GLN A 78 -6.75 7.51 -3.34
C GLN A 78 -5.47 6.84 -3.84
N ILE A 79 -4.36 7.02 -3.12
CA ILE A 79 -3.07 6.36 -3.38
C ILE A 79 -3.21 4.84 -3.35
N GLU A 80 -3.89 4.29 -2.37
CA GLU A 80 -4.12 2.85 -2.27
C GLU A 80 -5.01 2.33 -3.40
N ARG A 81 -6.08 3.05 -3.74
CA ARG A 81 -6.94 2.71 -4.87
C ARG A 81 -6.16 2.65 -6.19
N ASP A 82 -5.34 3.66 -6.45
CA ASP A 82 -4.55 3.76 -7.66
C ASP A 82 -3.46 2.67 -7.72
N ALA A 83 -2.86 2.35 -6.56
CA ALA A 83 -1.92 1.24 -6.44
C ALA A 83 -2.57 -0.11 -6.76
N TRP A 84 -3.78 -0.38 -6.27
CA TRP A 84 -4.50 -1.61 -6.59
C TRP A 84 -4.93 -1.69 -8.06
N ALA A 85 -5.32 -0.57 -8.67
CA ALA A 85 -5.58 -0.52 -10.11
C ALA A 85 -4.32 -0.86 -10.93
N LYS A 86 -3.18 -0.31 -10.55
CA LYS A 86 -1.88 -0.62 -11.17
C LYS A 86 -1.46 -2.07 -10.93
N THR A 87 -1.71 -2.59 -9.73
CA THR A 87 -1.45 -3.99 -9.38
C THR A 87 -2.20 -4.95 -10.31
N LYS A 88 -3.45 -4.64 -10.64
CA LYS A 88 -4.24 -5.43 -11.59
C LYS A 88 -3.60 -5.48 -12.99
N GLU A 89 -3.05 -4.38 -13.46
CA GLU A 89 -2.29 -4.34 -14.72
C GLU A 89 -1.02 -5.19 -14.65
N LEU A 90 -0.26 -5.05 -13.56
CA LEU A 90 0.97 -5.81 -13.35
C LEU A 90 0.71 -7.31 -13.21
N CYS A 91 -0.40 -7.71 -12.57
CA CYS A 91 -0.81 -9.11 -12.49
C CYS A 91 -1.00 -9.73 -13.88
N LYS A 92 -1.62 -9.00 -14.80
CA LYS A 92 -1.76 -9.45 -16.21
C LYS A 92 -0.39 -9.59 -16.87
N LYS A 93 0.48 -8.59 -16.70
CA LYS A 93 1.82 -8.58 -17.31
C LYS A 93 2.68 -9.75 -16.83
N HIS A 94 2.62 -10.05 -15.54
CA HIS A 94 3.48 -11.05 -14.89
C HIS A 94 2.79 -12.41 -14.67
N ASN A 95 1.61 -12.61 -15.24
CA ASN A 95 0.84 -13.85 -15.11
C ASN A 95 0.57 -14.25 -13.65
N VAL A 96 0.20 -13.28 -12.83
CA VAL A 96 -0.21 -13.46 -11.44
C VAL A 96 -1.72 -13.32 -11.34
N GLN A 97 -2.36 -14.20 -10.58
CA GLN A 97 -3.79 -14.11 -10.35
C GLN A 97 -4.11 -12.90 -9.46
N PHE A 98 -4.96 -11.99 -9.95
CA PHE A 98 -5.46 -10.86 -9.18
C PHE A 98 -6.66 -11.27 -8.33
N SER A 99 -6.63 -10.92 -7.05
CA SER A 99 -7.75 -11.12 -6.13
C SER A 99 -8.47 -9.80 -5.88
N SER A 100 -9.64 -9.63 -6.51
CA SER A 100 -10.50 -8.46 -6.29
C SER A 100 -10.99 -8.37 -4.84
N SER A 101 -11.31 -9.52 -4.23
CA SER A 101 -11.77 -9.57 -2.84
C SER A 101 -10.68 -9.12 -1.87
N GLN A 102 -9.43 -9.51 -2.08
CA GLN A 102 -8.33 -9.04 -1.25
C GLN A 102 -8.09 -7.54 -1.42
N ALA A 103 -8.09 -7.03 -2.65
CA ALA A 103 -7.94 -5.61 -2.92
C ALA A 103 -9.05 -4.79 -2.24
N GLU A 104 -10.31 -5.22 -2.34
CA GLU A 104 -11.42 -4.54 -1.68
C GLU A 104 -11.34 -4.62 -0.15
N ASN A 105 -10.96 -5.75 0.42
CA ASN A 105 -10.76 -5.87 1.87
C ASN A 105 -9.67 -4.92 2.38
N GLU A 106 -8.56 -4.80 1.66
CA GLU A 106 -7.49 -3.85 2.00
C GLU A 106 -7.99 -2.39 1.86
N LEU A 107 -8.71 -2.07 0.79
CA LEU A 107 -9.29 -0.74 0.60
C LEU A 107 -10.33 -0.41 1.68
N ASP A 108 -11.10 -1.37 2.15
CA ASP A 108 -12.08 -1.16 3.23
C ASP A 108 -11.38 -0.76 4.54
N THR A 109 -10.20 -1.29 4.85
CA THR A 109 -9.44 -0.83 6.02
C THR A 109 -9.05 0.64 5.92
N TYR A 110 -8.69 1.14 4.74
CA TYR A 110 -8.41 2.56 4.51
C TYR A 110 -9.67 3.42 4.53
N ARG A 111 -10.79 2.93 3.98
CA ARG A 111 -12.09 3.62 4.05
C ARG A 111 -12.55 3.81 5.50
N ASP A 112 -12.44 2.77 6.33
CA ASP A 112 -12.75 2.84 7.75
C ASP A 112 -11.81 3.80 8.49
N TRP A 113 -10.52 3.76 8.17
CA TRP A 113 -9.53 4.67 8.74
C TRP A 113 -9.84 6.13 8.37
N VAL A 114 -10.17 6.44 7.11
CA VAL A 114 -10.59 7.78 6.67
C VAL A 114 -11.83 8.24 7.44
N HIS A 115 -12.83 7.37 7.56
CA HIS A 115 -14.04 7.67 8.32
C HIS A 115 -13.72 8.02 9.77
N GLN A 116 -12.93 7.20 10.46
CA GLN A 116 -12.54 7.47 11.85
C GLN A 116 -11.72 8.76 12.00
N LYS A 117 -10.89 9.08 11.02
CA LYS A 117 -10.08 10.32 11.01
C LYS A 117 -10.89 11.57 10.75
N THR A 118 -12.03 11.47 10.09
CA THR A 118 -12.82 12.62 9.64
C THR A 118 -14.16 12.80 10.38
N ILE A 119 -14.51 11.86 11.26
CA ILE A 119 -15.76 11.98 12.02
C ILE A 119 -15.71 13.15 13.01
N CYS A 120 -16.78 13.96 13.02
CA CYS A 120 -16.93 15.03 14.01
C CYS A 120 -17.28 14.45 15.39
N ARG A 121 -16.46 14.72 16.38
CA ARG A 121 -16.69 14.24 17.76
C ARG A 121 -17.92 14.87 18.43
N ASN A 122 -18.40 16.00 17.90
CA ASN A 122 -19.55 16.72 18.44
C ASN A 122 -20.88 16.23 17.86
N CYS A 123 -20.99 16.15 16.53
CA CYS A 123 -22.26 15.80 15.86
C CYS A 123 -22.23 14.41 15.18
N GLY A 124 -21.10 13.74 15.12
CA GLY A 124 -20.97 12.41 14.50
C GLY A 124 -20.98 12.38 12.98
N LEU A 125 -21.02 13.54 12.31
CA LEU A 125 -21.00 13.64 10.85
C LEU A 125 -19.59 13.83 10.32
N THR A 126 -19.40 13.62 9.02
CA THR A 126 -18.08 13.68 8.39
C THR A 126 -17.61 15.12 8.24
N CYS A 127 -16.40 15.41 8.71
CA CYS A 127 -15.70 16.66 8.51
C CYS A 127 -14.94 16.70 7.18
N ILE A 128 -14.55 17.90 6.78
CA ILE A 128 -13.61 18.16 5.68
C ILE A 128 -12.21 18.29 6.27
N GLU A 129 -11.25 17.52 5.75
CA GLU A 129 -9.85 17.70 6.09
C GLU A 129 -9.28 18.93 5.36
N LEU A 130 -8.87 19.94 6.10
CA LEU A 130 -8.18 21.10 5.57
C LEU A 130 -6.66 20.87 5.49
N SER A 131 -6.13 20.08 6.42
CA SER A 131 -4.74 19.63 6.46
C SER A 131 -4.64 18.34 7.29
N SER A 132 -3.44 17.77 7.43
CA SER A 132 -3.21 16.58 8.27
C SER A 132 -3.72 16.74 9.71
N ASP A 133 -3.75 17.94 10.23
CA ASP A 133 -4.07 18.22 11.64
C ASP A 133 -5.34 19.05 11.83
N LEU A 134 -5.98 19.50 10.75
CA LEU A 134 -7.10 20.44 10.83
C LEU A 134 -8.34 19.91 10.12
N LEU A 135 -9.45 19.82 10.85
CA LEU A 135 -10.76 19.43 10.37
C LEU A 135 -11.76 20.58 10.45
N PHE A 136 -12.58 20.72 9.43
CA PHE A 136 -13.75 21.60 9.42
C PHE A 136 -15.03 20.78 9.39
N CYS A 137 -15.91 20.97 10.38
CA CYS A 137 -17.23 20.37 10.37
C CYS A 137 -18.26 21.33 9.76
N PRO A 138 -18.80 21.02 8.58
CA PRO A 138 -19.78 21.92 7.92
C PRO A 138 -21.12 21.98 8.67
N PHE A 139 -21.44 20.97 9.47
CA PHE A 139 -22.67 20.92 10.24
C PHE A 139 -22.60 21.72 11.55
N CYS A 140 -21.48 21.60 12.27
CA CYS A 140 -21.22 22.40 13.46
C CYS A 140 -20.64 23.78 13.14
N GLN A 141 -20.20 24.00 11.90
CA GLN A 141 -19.52 25.22 11.43
C GLN A 141 -18.30 25.61 12.30
N THR A 142 -17.57 24.59 12.73
CA THR A 142 -16.38 24.74 13.59
C THR A 142 -15.17 24.07 12.97
N THR A 143 -14.01 24.70 13.18
CA THR A 143 -12.70 24.14 12.86
C THR A 143 -12.12 23.50 14.12
N LYS A 144 -11.58 22.29 13.98
CA LYS A 144 -11.01 21.53 15.10
C LYS A 144 -9.63 21.02 14.74
N LEU A 145 -8.71 21.06 15.68
CA LEU A 145 -7.46 20.33 15.62
C LEU A 145 -7.71 18.85 15.91
N ARG A 146 -6.97 18.01 15.21
CA ARG A 146 -7.02 16.53 15.35
C ARG A 146 -6.26 16.09 16.59
#